data_2850e00b86b3a11b93792dd2f9588d6c
#
_entry.id   2850e00b86b3a11b93792dd2f9588d6c
#
_cell.length_a   1.000
_cell.length_b   1.000
_cell.length_c   1.000
_cell.angle_alpha   90.00
_cell.angle_beta   90.00
_cell.angle_gamma   90.00
#
_symmetry.space_group_name_H-M   'P 1'
#
loop_
_entity.id
_entity.type
_entity.pdbx_description
1 polymer ?
#
loop_
_entity_poly.entity_id
_entity_poly.type
_entity_poly.pdbx_seq_one_letter_code
_entity_poly.pdbx_strand_id
1 'polypeptide(L)'
;METFDIYKYIIEEEASYKTTSVPVTGSKEWNMHEHVERCTNVANGWYHSGKNDGNRPYSDLVSPILNVAFRSEGFDVKDIIPFVNNSDNYHKSFLIKKYHPQWARKYEIDTFIDELVESSIIYDLALVKNVNNIRPVVVPLQSIAFCDQTDVLSGPICLKHNYSISDLLEFRGKWNDDKIDEAITMAEASKVVSMANDQEAKTPGKYIEVYELHGMFKDSWLDDGGSDDDYSPQIHIVTFYTNDKGKKCGITLFKGKEKKPIFKALVLKPIFGRACGKSIVESLFEPQVWNNYSAIRIKEMLDAAALNLFYSDDDDIANQKLTNLKTNTVLKLNQGKQLGKVDTSPRDISSFTNH
;
A
#
# COMPACT_ATOMS: atom_id res chain seq x y z
N MET A 1 -12.42 10.44 -29.96
CA MET A 1 -13.03 9.98 -28.71
C MET A 1 -12.93 11.08 -27.67
N GLU A 2 -14.04 11.44 -27.03
CA GLU A 2 -14.02 12.48 -26.02
C GLU A 2 -13.27 12.00 -24.75
N THR A 3 -12.60 12.88 -24.05
CA THR A 3 -11.91 12.59 -22.78
C THR A 3 -12.85 11.95 -21.74
N PHE A 4 -14.16 12.15 -21.90
CA PHE A 4 -15.20 11.56 -21.08
C PHE A 4 -15.27 10.03 -21.21
N ASP A 5 -15.02 9.47 -22.39
CA ASP A 5 -15.06 8.01 -22.58
C ASP A 5 -13.88 7.32 -21.90
N ILE A 6 -12.68 7.93 -21.98
CA ILE A 6 -11.49 7.45 -21.24
C ILE A 6 -11.73 7.56 -19.74
N TYR A 7 -12.34 8.65 -19.26
CA TYR A 7 -12.73 8.81 -17.87
C TYR A 7 -13.64 7.67 -17.39
N LYS A 8 -14.70 7.41 -18.17
CA LYS A 8 -15.68 6.37 -17.85
C LYS A 8 -14.99 5.00 -17.78
N TYR A 9 -14.14 4.70 -18.76
CA TYR A 9 -13.36 3.47 -18.78
C TYR A 9 -12.50 3.32 -17.52
N ILE A 10 -11.71 4.32 -17.17
CA ILE A 10 -10.84 4.27 -15.98
C ILE A 10 -11.63 4.03 -14.70
N ILE A 11 -12.76 4.71 -14.51
CA ILE A 11 -13.59 4.57 -13.31
C ILE A 11 -14.26 3.18 -13.23
N GLU A 12 -14.75 2.66 -14.37
CA GLU A 12 -15.37 1.34 -14.42
C GLU A 12 -14.34 0.24 -14.13
N GLU A 13 -13.15 0.33 -14.73
CA GLU A 13 -12.07 -0.63 -14.50
C GLU A 13 -11.49 -0.54 -13.08
N GLU A 14 -11.32 0.66 -12.51
CA GLU A 14 -10.88 0.82 -11.13
C GLU A 14 -11.90 0.23 -10.15
N ALA A 15 -13.19 0.44 -10.38
CA ALA A 15 -14.24 -0.14 -9.55
C ALA A 15 -14.28 -1.68 -9.68
N SER A 16 -14.13 -2.19 -10.90
CA SER A 16 -14.04 -3.63 -11.17
C SER A 16 -12.81 -4.25 -10.49
N TYR A 17 -11.64 -3.64 -10.60
CA TYR A 17 -10.41 -4.11 -9.98
C TYR A 17 -10.52 -4.25 -8.44
N LYS A 18 -11.20 -3.32 -7.79
CA LYS A 18 -11.42 -3.35 -6.35
C LYS A 18 -12.41 -4.39 -5.89
N THR A 19 -13.40 -4.75 -6.73
CA THR A 19 -14.51 -5.62 -6.33
C THR A 19 -14.44 -7.03 -6.90
N THR A 20 -13.74 -7.23 -8.02
CA THR A 20 -13.67 -8.52 -8.69
C THR A 20 -12.52 -9.35 -8.14
N SER A 21 -12.80 -10.58 -7.76
CA SER A 21 -11.81 -11.57 -7.36
C SER A 21 -11.56 -12.57 -8.49
N VAL A 22 -10.35 -13.07 -8.58
CA VAL A 22 -9.97 -14.13 -9.52
C VAL A 22 -9.87 -15.47 -8.82
N PRO A 23 -10.28 -16.58 -9.44
CA PRO A 23 -10.15 -17.91 -8.84
C PRO A 23 -8.68 -18.34 -8.83
N VAL A 24 -8.21 -18.74 -7.67
CA VAL A 24 -6.89 -19.36 -7.48
C VAL A 24 -7.05 -20.83 -7.14
N THR A 25 -6.00 -21.61 -7.32
CA THR A 25 -5.99 -23.05 -7.05
C THR A 25 -6.65 -23.42 -5.71
N GLY A 26 -7.60 -24.33 -5.74
CA GLY A 26 -8.29 -24.81 -4.53
C GLY A 26 -9.56 -24.06 -4.14
N SER A 27 -10.28 -23.47 -5.10
CA SER A 27 -11.57 -22.78 -4.90
C SER A 27 -11.50 -21.55 -3.97
N LYS A 28 -10.31 -20.98 -3.82
CA LYS A 28 -10.14 -19.70 -3.13
C LYS A 28 -10.21 -18.57 -4.15
N GLU A 29 -10.92 -17.54 -3.78
CA GLU A 29 -10.93 -16.27 -4.50
C GLU A 29 -9.81 -15.38 -3.99
N TRP A 30 -9.20 -14.61 -4.88
CA TRP A 30 -8.11 -13.70 -4.57
C TRP A 30 -8.32 -12.37 -5.29
N ASN A 31 -8.12 -11.28 -4.57
CA ASN A 31 -8.16 -9.93 -5.11
C ASN A 31 -6.81 -9.25 -4.87
N MET A 32 -6.21 -8.71 -5.93
CA MET A 32 -4.89 -8.08 -5.85
C MET A 32 -4.90 -6.81 -5.01
N HIS A 33 -5.93 -5.97 -5.13
CA HIS A 33 -6.04 -4.73 -4.38
C HIS A 33 -6.11 -5.01 -2.87
N GLU A 34 -7.00 -5.91 -2.44
CA GLU A 34 -7.11 -6.32 -1.03
C GLU A 34 -5.83 -6.97 -0.51
N HIS A 35 -5.15 -7.76 -1.36
CA HIS A 35 -3.89 -8.40 -1.00
C HIS A 35 -2.79 -7.37 -0.76
N VAL A 36 -2.62 -6.39 -1.65
CA VAL A 36 -1.64 -5.31 -1.53
C VAL A 36 -1.94 -4.46 -0.29
N GLU A 37 -3.19 -4.09 -0.05
CA GLU A 37 -3.60 -3.34 1.14
C GLU A 37 -3.29 -4.12 2.42
N ARG A 38 -3.62 -5.40 2.46
CA ARG A 38 -3.33 -6.29 3.60
C ARG A 38 -1.84 -6.38 3.88
N CYS A 39 -1.03 -6.65 2.85
CA CYS A 39 0.42 -6.74 3.01
C CYS A 39 1.01 -5.42 3.49
N THR A 40 0.55 -4.29 2.96
CA THR A 40 0.97 -2.95 3.41
C THR A 40 0.65 -2.72 4.89
N ASN A 41 -0.59 -3.03 5.30
CA ASN A 41 -1.03 -2.83 6.68
C ASN A 41 -0.25 -3.72 7.65
N VAL A 42 0.02 -4.97 7.26
CA VAL A 42 0.82 -5.90 8.07
C VAL A 42 2.27 -5.44 8.19
N ALA A 43 2.90 -5.08 7.07
CA ALA A 43 4.28 -4.63 7.06
C ALA A 43 4.50 -3.37 7.90
N ASN A 44 3.52 -2.46 7.93
CA ASN A 44 3.58 -1.21 8.69
C ASN A 44 2.99 -1.32 10.11
N GLY A 45 2.50 -2.49 10.52
CA GLY A 45 1.87 -2.64 11.83
C GLY A 45 0.53 -1.92 11.98
N TRP A 46 -0.10 -1.50 10.89
CA TRP A 46 -1.38 -0.77 10.88
C TRP A 46 -2.58 -1.72 10.99
N TYR A 47 -2.55 -2.57 12.00
CA TYR A 47 -3.56 -3.60 12.21
C TYR A 47 -4.79 -3.10 13.00
N HIS A 48 -4.90 -1.81 13.20
CA HIS A 48 -6.03 -1.23 13.89
C HIS A 48 -7.24 -1.13 12.96
N SER A 49 -8.03 -2.18 12.93
CA SER A 49 -9.37 -2.11 12.37
C SER A 49 -10.21 -1.13 13.20
N GLY A 50 -10.22 0.11 12.82
CA GLY A 50 -11.20 1.13 13.21
C GLY A 50 -11.37 1.40 14.70
N LYS A 51 -11.64 2.64 15.01
CA LYS A 51 -12.21 3.16 16.25
C LYS A 51 -11.64 2.62 17.56
N ASN A 52 -10.57 3.25 18.04
CA ASN A 52 -10.30 3.47 19.47
C ASN A 52 -10.10 2.27 20.38
N ASP A 53 -9.31 1.30 19.98
CA ASP A 53 -8.80 0.37 20.96
C ASP A 53 -7.33 0.67 21.34
N GLY A 54 -7.04 1.90 21.72
CA GLY A 54 -5.75 2.28 22.32
C GLY A 54 -5.39 1.45 23.56
N ASN A 55 -6.28 0.59 24.00
CA ASN A 55 -6.09 -0.36 25.08
C ASN A 55 -5.69 -1.77 24.64
N ARG A 56 -5.67 -2.07 23.33
CA ARG A 56 -5.26 -3.40 22.85
C ARG A 56 -3.74 -3.41 22.65
N PRO A 57 -3.02 -4.30 23.33
CA PRO A 57 -1.59 -4.44 23.09
C PRO A 57 -1.35 -4.96 21.69
N TYR A 58 -0.41 -4.35 21.00
CA TYR A 58 0.11 -4.84 19.72
C TYR A 58 1.49 -5.46 19.95
N SER A 59 1.64 -6.73 19.58
CA SER A 59 2.91 -7.43 19.63
C SER A 59 3.42 -7.63 18.21
N ASP A 60 4.41 -6.84 17.82
CA ASP A 60 4.96 -6.86 16.46
C ASP A 60 5.94 -8.02 16.27
N LEU A 61 5.52 -8.99 15.49
CA LEU A 61 6.35 -10.12 15.06
C LEU A 61 6.94 -9.89 13.65
N VAL A 62 6.28 -9.07 12.83
CA VAL A 62 6.58 -8.93 11.42
C VAL A 62 7.79 -8.05 11.18
N SER A 63 7.87 -6.86 11.81
CA SER A 63 8.96 -5.90 11.56
C SER A 63 10.36 -6.46 11.84
N PRO A 64 10.62 -7.20 12.94
CA PRO A 64 11.92 -7.81 13.13
C PRO A 64 12.31 -8.80 12.03
N ILE A 65 11.36 -9.60 11.55
CA ILE A 65 11.59 -10.58 10.48
C ILE A 65 11.85 -9.88 9.15
N LEU A 66 11.07 -8.84 8.83
CA LEU A 66 11.30 -8.02 7.63
C LEU A 66 12.67 -7.34 7.66
N ASN A 67 13.10 -6.81 8.79
CA ASN A 67 14.42 -6.22 8.94
C ASN A 67 15.55 -7.23 8.70
N VAL A 68 15.37 -8.48 9.11
CA VAL A 68 16.32 -9.56 8.78
C VAL A 68 16.28 -9.89 7.29
N ALA A 69 15.08 -9.98 6.70
CA ALA A 69 14.93 -10.25 5.28
C ALA A 69 15.58 -9.16 4.42
N PHE A 70 15.34 -7.88 4.69
CA PHE A 70 15.97 -6.76 3.98
C PHE A 70 17.49 -6.78 4.08
N ARG A 71 18.05 -7.16 5.21
CA ARG A 71 19.50 -7.26 5.38
C ARG A 71 20.10 -8.48 4.72
N SER A 72 19.36 -9.57 4.63
CA SER A 72 19.84 -10.82 4.01
C SER A 72 19.82 -10.77 2.50
N GLU A 73 18.90 -10.03 1.90
CA GLU A 73 18.76 -9.83 0.46
C GLU A 73 19.66 -8.69 -0.08
N GLY A 74 20.66 -8.26 0.69
CA GLY A 74 21.55 -7.16 0.34
C GLY A 74 22.25 -7.36 -0.99
N PHE A 75 21.66 -6.83 -2.07
CA PHE A 75 22.19 -6.81 -3.41
C PHE A 75 22.80 -5.41 -3.67
N ASP A 76 24.12 -5.34 -3.84
CA ASP A 76 24.84 -4.07 -4.07
C ASP A 76 25.10 -3.89 -5.57
N VAL A 77 25.07 -2.66 -6.05
CA VAL A 77 25.51 -2.30 -7.41
C VAL A 77 26.91 -2.82 -7.73
N LYS A 78 27.77 -2.96 -6.72
CA LYS A 78 29.11 -3.54 -6.87
C LYS A 78 29.10 -4.99 -7.35
N ASP A 79 28.03 -5.73 -7.09
CA ASP A 79 27.87 -7.13 -7.50
C ASP A 79 27.50 -7.23 -8.99
N ILE A 80 27.07 -6.13 -9.60
CA ILE A 80 26.76 -6.05 -11.03
C ILE A 80 28.04 -5.79 -11.81
N ILE A 81 28.61 -6.84 -12.38
CA ILE A 81 29.83 -6.74 -13.19
C ILE A 81 29.46 -6.80 -14.67
N PRO A 82 29.47 -5.66 -15.39
CA PRO A 82 29.23 -5.67 -16.83
C PRO A 82 30.41 -6.32 -17.55
N PHE A 83 30.09 -7.25 -18.45
CA PHE A 83 31.11 -7.87 -19.31
C PHE A 83 30.60 -8.03 -20.75
N VAL A 84 31.50 -8.20 -21.69
CA VAL A 84 31.20 -8.34 -23.11
C VAL A 84 31.74 -9.70 -23.59
N ASN A 85 30.87 -10.48 -24.23
CA ASN A 85 31.20 -11.85 -24.68
C ASN A 85 32.14 -11.90 -25.91
N ASN A 86 32.31 -10.77 -26.63
CA ASN A 86 33.11 -10.73 -27.86
C ASN A 86 34.48 -10.14 -27.57
N SER A 87 35.55 -10.86 -27.92
CA SER A 87 36.97 -10.42 -27.80
C SER A 87 37.25 -9.08 -28.46
N ASP A 88 36.61 -8.80 -29.60
CA ASP A 88 36.81 -7.56 -30.35
C ASP A 88 36.30 -6.32 -29.62
N ASN A 89 35.42 -6.51 -28.65
CA ASN A 89 34.82 -5.44 -27.86
C ASN A 89 35.42 -5.31 -26.45
N TYR A 90 36.60 -5.91 -26.19
CA TYR A 90 37.23 -5.85 -24.87
C TYR A 90 37.49 -4.42 -24.39
N HIS A 91 37.87 -3.51 -25.28
CA HIS A 91 38.06 -2.09 -24.95
C HIS A 91 36.74 -1.43 -24.48
N LYS A 92 35.60 -1.80 -25.08
CA LYS A 92 34.27 -1.33 -24.65
C LYS A 92 33.93 -1.84 -23.28
N SER A 93 34.24 -3.12 -22.99
CA SER A 93 34.03 -3.71 -21.66
C SER A 93 34.82 -2.95 -20.59
N PHE A 94 36.07 -2.62 -20.85
CA PHE A 94 36.90 -1.84 -19.93
C PHE A 94 36.28 -0.47 -19.65
N LEU A 95 35.86 0.26 -20.69
CA LEU A 95 35.24 1.57 -20.56
C LEU A 95 33.92 1.48 -19.77
N ILE A 96 33.06 0.49 -20.07
CA ILE A 96 31.80 0.28 -19.36
C ILE A 96 32.08 0.02 -17.89
N LYS A 97 33.02 -0.85 -17.54
CA LYS A 97 33.39 -1.12 -16.13
C LYS A 97 33.87 0.15 -15.41
N LYS A 98 34.57 1.04 -16.10
CA LYS A 98 35.05 2.29 -15.53
C LYS A 98 33.91 3.31 -15.29
N TYR A 99 32.97 3.39 -16.23
CA TYR A 99 31.83 4.34 -16.15
C TYR A 99 30.66 3.84 -15.32
N HIS A 100 30.49 2.53 -15.21
CA HIS A 100 29.36 1.92 -14.51
C HIS A 100 29.16 2.44 -13.07
N PRO A 101 30.19 2.55 -12.21
CA PRO A 101 30.00 3.06 -10.85
C PRO A 101 29.57 4.53 -10.82
N GLN A 102 30.06 5.34 -11.78
CA GLN A 102 29.66 6.76 -11.87
C GLN A 102 28.23 6.90 -12.36
N TRP A 103 27.85 6.09 -13.35
CA TRP A 103 26.48 6.04 -13.85
C TRP A 103 25.51 5.59 -12.75
N ALA A 104 25.87 4.54 -12.03
CA ALA A 104 25.04 4.01 -10.94
C ALA A 104 24.80 5.05 -9.85
N ARG A 105 25.84 5.78 -9.43
CA ARG A 105 25.71 6.88 -8.45
C ARG A 105 24.87 8.03 -8.99
N LYS A 106 25.09 8.42 -10.26
CA LYS A 106 24.35 9.54 -10.88
C LYS A 106 22.86 9.29 -10.94
N TYR A 107 22.46 8.05 -11.17
CA TYR A 107 21.06 7.64 -11.32
C TYR A 107 20.51 6.91 -10.10
N GLU A 108 21.22 6.94 -8.98
CA GLU A 108 20.77 6.37 -7.70
C GLU A 108 20.27 4.91 -7.83
N ILE A 109 21.07 4.07 -8.53
CA ILE A 109 20.69 2.69 -8.79
C ILE A 109 20.63 1.87 -7.49
N ASP A 110 21.41 2.23 -6.47
CA ASP A 110 21.32 1.61 -5.14
C ASP A 110 19.89 1.76 -4.57
N THR A 111 19.33 2.98 -4.59
CA THR A 111 17.95 3.24 -4.14
C THR A 111 16.92 2.44 -4.95
N PHE A 112 17.12 2.34 -6.27
CA PHE A 112 16.25 1.52 -7.12
C PHE A 112 16.30 0.04 -6.73
N ILE A 113 17.46 -0.49 -6.38
CA ILE A 113 17.61 -1.89 -5.94
C ILE A 113 16.94 -2.09 -4.60
N ASP A 114 17.10 -1.16 -3.66
CA ASP A 114 16.45 -1.20 -2.34
C ASP A 114 14.92 -1.21 -2.49
N GLU A 115 14.36 -0.31 -3.32
CA GLU A 115 12.92 -0.27 -3.63
C GLU A 115 12.43 -1.58 -4.28
N LEU A 116 13.23 -2.18 -5.16
CA LEU A 116 12.91 -3.44 -5.82
C LEU A 116 12.90 -4.62 -4.83
N VAL A 117 13.89 -4.67 -3.96
CA VAL A 117 13.97 -5.68 -2.89
C VAL A 117 12.81 -5.52 -1.92
N GLU A 118 12.51 -4.29 -1.49
CA GLU A 118 11.39 -4.00 -0.60
C GLU A 118 10.05 -4.47 -1.19
N SER A 119 9.76 -4.10 -2.44
CA SER A 119 8.54 -4.55 -3.13
C SER A 119 8.46 -6.07 -3.25
N SER A 120 9.60 -6.73 -3.54
CA SER A 120 9.67 -8.18 -3.67
C SER A 120 9.46 -8.90 -2.32
N ILE A 121 9.98 -8.38 -1.22
CA ILE A 121 9.81 -8.95 0.11
C ILE A 121 8.37 -8.79 0.61
N ILE A 122 7.78 -7.60 0.42
CA ILE A 122 6.45 -7.29 0.95
C ILE A 122 5.33 -7.96 0.13
N TYR A 123 5.43 -7.92 -1.21
CA TYR A 123 4.34 -8.37 -2.09
C TYR A 123 4.66 -9.59 -2.95
N ASP A 124 5.94 -9.97 -3.03
CA ASP A 124 6.49 -10.90 -4.02
C ASP A 124 6.11 -10.52 -5.46
N LEU A 125 6.00 -9.23 -5.71
CA LEU A 125 5.86 -8.61 -7.02
C LEU A 125 6.56 -7.26 -7.00
N ALA A 126 7.54 -7.06 -7.87
CA ALA A 126 8.10 -5.75 -8.15
C ALA A 126 7.78 -5.37 -9.60
N LEU A 127 6.96 -4.34 -9.77
CA LEU A 127 6.63 -3.77 -11.07
C LEU A 127 7.60 -2.62 -11.36
N VAL A 128 8.35 -2.74 -12.45
CA VAL A 128 9.36 -1.76 -12.86
C VAL A 128 8.93 -1.07 -14.13
N LYS A 129 8.94 0.25 -14.13
CA LYS A 129 8.70 1.10 -15.29
C LYS A 129 10.01 1.64 -15.85
N ASN A 130 10.26 1.38 -17.12
CA ASN A 130 11.41 1.94 -17.84
C ASN A 130 11.08 3.32 -18.40
N VAL A 131 11.72 4.35 -17.87
CA VAL A 131 11.54 5.72 -18.34
C VAL A 131 12.74 6.11 -19.22
N ASN A 132 12.55 6.04 -20.56
CA ASN A 132 13.43 6.63 -21.61
C ASN A 132 14.95 6.59 -21.33
N ASN A 133 15.51 5.39 -21.08
CA ASN A 133 16.94 5.18 -20.87
C ASN A 133 17.58 5.96 -19.70
N ILE A 134 16.77 6.53 -18.81
CA ILE A 134 17.27 7.22 -17.62
C ILE A 134 17.47 6.16 -16.53
N ARG A 135 16.62 6.16 -15.56
CA ARG A 135 16.61 5.20 -14.45
C ARG A 135 15.31 4.41 -14.53
N PRO A 136 15.33 3.09 -14.36
CA PRO A 136 14.09 2.36 -14.12
C PRO A 136 13.51 2.80 -12.76
N VAL A 137 12.20 2.82 -12.65
CA VAL A 137 11.48 3.21 -11.44
C VAL A 137 10.63 2.03 -10.97
N VAL A 138 10.72 1.68 -9.70
CA VAL A 138 9.81 0.71 -9.10
C VAL A 138 8.48 1.40 -8.87
N VAL A 139 7.41 0.79 -9.37
CA VAL A 139 6.05 1.31 -9.22
C VAL A 139 5.48 0.82 -7.89
N PRO A 140 5.11 1.72 -6.97
CA PRO A 140 4.42 1.33 -5.75
C PRO A 140 3.09 0.65 -6.10
N LEU A 141 2.87 -0.57 -5.64
CA LEU A 141 1.66 -1.33 -6.00
C LEU A 141 0.37 -0.66 -5.51
N GLN A 142 0.45 0.15 -4.46
CA GLN A 142 -0.67 0.97 -3.97
C GLN A 142 -1.07 2.09 -4.95
N SER A 143 -0.16 2.49 -5.84
CA SER A 143 -0.45 3.50 -6.86
C SER A 143 -1.10 2.93 -8.11
N ILE A 144 -1.27 1.63 -8.22
CA ILE A 144 -1.97 0.98 -9.32
C ILE A 144 -3.47 1.18 -9.13
N ALA A 145 -4.09 1.91 -10.07
CA ALA A 145 -5.55 2.07 -10.09
C ALA A 145 -6.24 0.77 -10.55
N PHE A 146 -5.71 0.14 -11.58
CA PHE A 146 -6.10 -1.19 -12.04
C PHE A 146 -5.03 -1.83 -12.95
N CYS A 147 -5.03 -3.15 -12.98
CA CYS A 147 -4.24 -3.99 -13.88
C CYS A 147 -4.89 -5.38 -13.97
N ASP A 148 -4.37 -6.26 -14.83
CA ASP A 148 -4.79 -7.66 -14.81
C ASP A 148 -4.29 -8.33 -13.53
N GLN A 149 -5.19 -8.96 -12.79
CA GLN A 149 -4.89 -9.58 -11.50
C GLN A 149 -4.19 -10.93 -11.63
N THR A 150 -4.24 -11.53 -12.82
CA THR A 150 -3.58 -12.82 -13.08
C THR A 150 -2.17 -12.64 -13.62
N ASP A 151 -1.97 -11.65 -14.48
CA ASP A 151 -0.67 -11.25 -15.03
C ASP A 151 -0.66 -9.75 -15.31
N VAL A 152 0.04 -9.00 -14.49
CA VAL A 152 0.10 -7.53 -14.58
C VAL A 152 0.50 -7.03 -15.98
N LEU A 153 1.28 -7.82 -16.73
CA LEU A 153 1.77 -7.41 -18.05
C LEU A 153 0.83 -7.75 -19.21
N SER A 154 -0.20 -8.55 -18.97
CA SER A 154 -1.08 -9.03 -20.07
C SER A 154 -2.16 -8.04 -20.49
N GLY A 155 -2.56 -7.14 -19.58
CA GLY A 155 -3.65 -6.18 -19.79
C GLY A 155 -3.22 -4.72 -19.72
N PRO A 156 -4.18 -3.80 -19.77
CA PRO A 156 -3.93 -2.40 -19.53
C PRO A 156 -3.51 -2.17 -18.08
N ILE A 157 -2.55 -1.26 -17.87
CA ILE A 157 -2.07 -0.83 -16.57
C ILE A 157 -2.41 0.64 -16.38
N CYS A 158 -3.08 0.99 -15.31
CA CYS A 158 -3.36 2.37 -14.95
C CYS A 158 -2.69 2.71 -13.62
N LEU A 159 -1.85 3.74 -13.62
CA LEU A 159 -1.19 4.27 -12.45
C LEU A 159 -1.87 5.56 -12.00
N LYS A 160 -1.99 5.72 -10.69
CA LYS A 160 -2.53 6.92 -10.06
C LYS A 160 -1.40 7.70 -9.41
N HIS A 161 -1.23 8.94 -9.79
CA HIS A 161 -0.22 9.85 -9.27
C HIS A 161 -0.88 11.05 -8.60
N ASN A 162 -0.26 11.54 -7.53
CA ASN A 162 -0.65 12.78 -6.87
C ASN A 162 0.47 13.81 -7.09
N TYR A 163 0.28 14.69 -8.06
CA TYR A 163 1.25 15.74 -8.37
C TYR A 163 0.91 17.04 -7.66
N SER A 164 1.92 17.73 -7.15
CA SER A 164 1.78 19.12 -6.75
C SER A 164 1.69 20.01 -8.01
N ILE A 165 1.25 21.26 -7.83
CA ILE A 165 1.22 22.21 -8.94
C ILE A 165 2.63 22.42 -9.53
N SER A 166 3.66 22.46 -8.67
CA SER A 166 5.05 22.59 -9.12
C SER A 166 5.50 21.43 -9.99
N ASP A 167 5.15 20.20 -9.59
CA ASP A 167 5.52 19.00 -10.35
C ASP A 167 4.83 18.99 -11.73
N LEU A 168 3.55 19.41 -11.79
CA LEU A 168 2.85 19.53 -13.08
C LEU A 168 3.49 20.56 -14.00
N LEU A 169 3.98 21.67 -13.44
CA LEU A 169 4.66 22.71 -14.24
C LEU A 169 5.99 22.22 -14.81
N GLU A 170 6.67 21.25 -14.20
CA GLU A 170 7.90 20.63 -14.75
C GLU A 170 7.64 19.80 -16.03
N PHE A 171 6.39 19.39 -16.24
CA PHE A 171 5.99 18.69 -17.46
C PHE A 171 5.66 19.62 -18.63
N ARG A 172 5.72 20.93 -18.46
CA ARG A 172 5.55 21.89 -19.56
C ARG A 172 6.56 21.62 -20.69
N GLY A 173 6.11 21.76 -21.93
CA GLY A 173 6.88 21.43 -23.11
C GLY A 173 6.99 19.92 -23.43
N LYS A 174 6.54 19.04 -22.52
CA LYS A 174 6.41 17.58 -22.76
C LYS A 174 4.96 17.16 -22.92
N TRP A 175 4.07 17.74 -22.11
CA TRP A 175 2.63 17.57 -22.17
C TRP A 175 1.99 18.82 -22.80
N ASN A 176 0.66 18.84 -22.91
CA ASN A 176 -0.07 19.98 -23.44
C ASN A 176 -0.15 21.08 -22.38
N ASP A 177 0.54 22.21 -22.63
CA ASP A 177 0.67 23.31 -21.68
C ASP A 177 -0.69 23.96 -21.36
N ASP A 178 -1.56 24.16 -22.37
CA ASP A 178 -2.91 24.73 -22.17
C ASP A 178 -3.76 23.84 -21.27
N LYS A 179 -3.62 22.51 -21.39
CA LYS A 179 -4.34 21.53 -20.57
C LYS A 179 -3.79 21.43 -19.16
N ILE A 180 -2.49 21.65 -18.97
CA ILE A 180 -1.90 21.75 -17.63
C ILE A 180 -2.49 22.98 -16.90
N ASP A 181 -2.54 24.14 -17.56
CA ASP A 181 -3.09 25.37 -16.98
C ASP A 181 -4.59 25.23 -16.68
N GLU A 182 -5.35 24.57 -17.55
CA GLU A 182 -6.75 24.22 -17.31
C GLU A 182 -6.91 23.35 -16.06
N ALA A 183 -6.10 22.30 -15.91
CA ALA A 183 -6.14 21.37 -14.77
C ALA A 183 -5.81 22.11 -13.45
N ILE A 184 -4.81 22.98 -13.45
CA ILE A 184 -4.44 23.79 -12.28
C ILE A 184 -5.59 24.72 -11.89
N THR A 185 -6.17 25.43 -12.85
CA THR A 185 -7.29 26.36 -12.62
C THR A 185 -8.49 25.63 -12.02
N MET A 186 -8.83 24.47 -12.56
CA MET A 186 -9.96 23.67 -12.05
C MET A 186 -9.69 23.10 -10.65
N ALA A 187 -8.46 22.69 -10.35
CA ALA A 187 -8.08 22.24 -9.01
C ALA A 187 -8.16 23.38 -7.99
N GLU A 188 -7.80 24.59 -8.39
CA GLU A 188 -7.93 25.78 -7.53
C GLU A 188 -9.38 26.18 -7.28
N ALA A 189 -10.23 26.12 -8.31
CA ALA A 189 -11.66 26.40 -8.19
C ALA A 189 -12.37 25.39 -7.26
N SER A 190 -12.07 24.09 -7.37
CA SER A 190 -12.67 23.07 -6.50
C SER A 190 -12.34 23.24 -5.02
N LYS A 191 -11.22 23.86 -4.68
CA LYS A 191 -10.83 24.15 -3.27
C LYS A 191 -11.57 25.33 -2.67
N VAL A 192 -11.90 26.34 -3.47
CA VAL A 192 -12.71 27.46 -3.00
C VAL A 192 -14.09 26.99 -2.56
N VAL A 193 -14.66 26.01 -3.26
CA VAL A 193 -15.96 25.41 -2.89
C VAL A 193 -15.85 24.60 -1.59
N SER A 194 -14.75 23.90 -1.35
CA SER A 194 -14.58 23.11 -0.11
C SER A 194 -14.30 23.99 1.12
N MET A 195 -13.68 25.14 0.94
CA MET A 195 -13.52 26.14 2.02
C MET A 195 -14.83 26.81 2.41
N ALA A 196 -15.76 26.96 1.48
CA ALA A 196 -17.08 27.54 1.75
C ALA A 196 -17.98 26.65 2.62
N ASN A 197 -17.65 25.36 2.78
CA ASN A 197 -18.43 24.40 3.55
C ASN A 197 -17.86 24.10 4.94
N ASP A 198 -17.04 24.98 5.53
CA ASP A 198 -16.47 24.86 6.88
C ASP A 198 -15.79 23.52 7.20
N GLN A 199 -15.52 22.71 6.21
CA GLN A 199 -14.70 21.53 6.39
C GLN A 199 -13.23 21.92 6.22
N GLU A 200 -12.51 21.98 7.31
CA GLU A 200 -11.06 22.18 7.33
C GLU A 200 -10.38 21.27 6.31
N ALA A 201 -9.83 21.86 5.26
CA ALA A 201 -9.00 21.15 4.31
C ALA A 201 -7.71 20.70 5.05
N LYS A 202 -7.73 19.49 5.58
CA LYS A 202 -6.60 18.90 6.31
C LYS A 202 -5.40 18.54 5.43
N THR A 203 -5.46 18.82 4.15
CA THR A 203 -4.36 18.54 3.21
C THR A 203 -3.42 19.73 3.10
N PRO A 204 -2.17 19.61 3.55
CA PRO A 204 -1.20 20.71 3.53
C PRO A 204 -0.71 21.11 2.13
N GLY A 205 -1.15 20.44 1.07
CA GLY A 205 -0.74 20.72 -0.30
C GLY A 205 -1.92 20.67 -1.27
N LYS A 206 -1.76 21.35 -2.39
CA LYS A 206 -2.67 21.25 -3.51
C LYS A 206 -2.18 20.11 -4.40
N TYR A 207 -2.70 18.91 -4.22
CA TYR A 207 -2.39 17.77 -5.07
C TYR A 207 -3.49 17.58 -6.11
N ILE A 208 -3.06 17.29 -7.32
CA ILE A 208 -3.92 16.96 -8.46
C ILE A 208 -3.72 15.48 -8.76
N GLU A 209 -4.79 14.72 -8.74
CA GLU A 209 -4.78 13.32 -9.12
C GLU A 209 -4.65 13.21 -10.65
N VAL A 210 -3.64 12.47 -11.08
CA VAL A 210 -3.39 12.20 -12.50
C VAL A 210 -3.34 10.70 -12.71
N TYR A 211 -4.07 10.24 -13.71
CA TYR A 211 -4.10 8.83 -14.11
C TYR A 211 -3.25 8.65 -15.36
N GLU A 212 -2.33 7.73 -15.29
CA GLU A 212 -1.45 7.33 -16.38
C GLU A 212 -1.86 5.95 -16.85
N LEU A 213 -2.53 5.88 -18.00
CA LEU A 213 -3.08 4.66 -18.59
C LEU A 213 -2.19 4.17 -19.72
N HIS A 214 -1.74 2.93 -19.62
CA HIS A 214 -0.95 2.22 -20.64
C HIS A 214 -1.68 0.98 -21.11
N GLY A 215 -1.64 0.69 -22.40
CA GLY A 215 -2.24 -0.54 -22.91
C GLY A 215 -2.43 -0.54 -24.42
N MET A 216 -3.07 -1.60 -24.90
CA MET A 216 -3.49 -1.74 -26.28
C MET A 216 -4.88 -1.17 -26.44
N PHE A 217 -5.01 -0.03 -27.11
CA PHE A 217 -6.27 0.66 -27.31
C PHE A 217 -6.50 0.94 -28.80
N LYS A 218 -7.75 1.23 -29.16
CA LYS A 218 -8.16 1.58 -30.51
C LYS A 218 -7.44 2.83 -30.99
N ASP A 219 -7.03 2.86 -32.24
CA ASP A 219 -6.34 4.02 -32.82
C ASP A 219 -7.22 5.28 -32.85
N SER A 220 -8.56 5.12 -32.83
CA SER A 220 -9.50 6.24 -32.66
C SER A 220 -9.36 7.00 -31.32
N TRP A 221 -8.70 6.42 -30.31
CA TRP A 221 -8.42 7.12 -29.05
C TRP A 221 -7.29 8.14 -29.17
N LEU A 222 -6.39 7.94 -30.13
CA LEU A 222 -5.30 8.88 -30.38
C LEU A 222 -5.74 10.05 -31.26
N ASP A 223 -6.39 9.74 -32.39
CA ASP A 223 -6.75 10.72 -33.38
C ASP A 223 -8.22 10.55 -33.82
N ASP A 224 -8.95 11.64 -34.01
CA ASP A 224 -10.37 11.64 -34.40
C ASP A 224 -10.63 10.98 -35.78
N GLY A 225 -9.57 10.71 -36.57
CA GLY A 225 -9.62 10.00 -37.84
C GLY A 225 -9.06 8.57 -37.78
N GLY A 226 -8.72 8.07 -36.59
CA GLY A 226 -8.21 6.72 -36.39
C GLY A 226 -9.27 5.64 -36.63
N SER A 227 -8.82 4.45 -37.03
CA SER A 227 -9.70 3.27 -37.20
C SER A 227 -10.16 2.73 -35.85
N ASP A 228 -11.40 2.30 -35.75
CA ASP A 228 -11.94 1.57 -34.59
C ASP A 228 -11.55 0.09 -34.59
N ASP A 229 -11.06 -0.42 -35.71
CA ASP A 229 -10.69 -1.83 -35.87
C ASP A 229 -9.21 -2.09 -35.57
N ASP A 230 -8.38 -1.03 -35.62
CA ASP A 230 -6.95 -1.14 -35.39
C ASP A 230 -6.60 -0.81 -33.93
N TYR A 231 -5.73 -1.63 -33.36
CA TYR A 231 -5.23 -1.45 -31.97
C TYR A 231 -3.74 -1.19 -31.97
N SER A 232 -3.32 -0.24 -31.18
CA SER A 232 -1.90 0.06 -30.98
C SER A 232 -1.58 0.29 -29.50
N PRO A 233 -0.32 0.07 -29.08
CA PRO A 233 0.09 0.38 -27.72
C PRO A 233 0.11 1.90 -27.53
N GLN A 234 -0.60 2.37 -26.50
CA GLN A 234 -0.85 3.79 -26.25
C GLN A 234 -0.63 4.14 -24.79
N ILE A 235 -0.27 5.40 -24.57
CA ILE A 235 -0.26 6.05 -23.27
C ILE A 235 -1.25 7.22 -23.27
N HIS A 236 -2.05 7.29 -22.23
CA HIS A 236 -2.95 8.40 -21.95
C HIS A 236 -2.73 8.93 -20.55
N ILE A 237 -2.46 10.22 -20.42
CA ILE A 237 -2.30 10.88 -19.13
C ILE A 237 -3.48 11.82 -18.95
N VAL A 238 -4.32 11.54 -17.96
CA VAL A 238 -5.62 12.18 -17.78
C VAL A 238 -5.80 12.61 -16.33
N THR A 239 -6.39 13.76 -16.11
CA THR A 239 -6.85 14.20 -14.79
C THR A 239 -8.35 14.44 -14.80
N PHE A 240 -8.98 14.31 -13.64
CA PHE A 240 -10.42 14.44 -13.49
C PHE A 240 -10.79 15.53 -12.50
N TYR A 241 -11.85 16.24 -12.82
CA TYR A 241 -12.42 17.25 -11.94
C TYR A 241 -13.94 17.17 -11.94
N THR A 242 -14.54 17.73 -10.92
CA THR A 242 -16.01 17.86 -10.84
C THR A 242 -16.37 19.31 -11.15
N ASN A 243 -17.20 19.55 -12.16
CA ASN A 243 -17.65 20.88 -12.51
C ASN A 243 -18.71 21.39 -11.50
N ASP A 244 -19.08 22.68 -11.62
CA ASP A 244 -20.05 23.36 -10.74
C ASP A 244 -21.43 22.68 -10.71
N LYS A 245 -21.74 21.86 -11.70
CA LYS A 245 -23.00 21.08 -11.81
C LYS A 245 -22.88 19.68 -11.19
N GLY A 246 -21.77 19.37 -10.52
CA GLY A 246 -21.52 18.05 -9.95
C GLY A 246 -21.19 16.96 -10.97
N LYS A 247 -21.01 17.33 -12.25
CA LYS A 247 -20.62 16.37 -13.30
C LYS A 247 -19.12 16.21 -13.31
N LYS A 248 -18.65 14.96 -13.29
CA LYS A 248 -17.25 14.64 -13.46
C LYS A 248 -16.83 14.83 -14.93
N CYS A 249 -15.72 15.51 -15.12
CA CYS A 249 -15.12 15.81 -16.41
C CYS A 249 -13.65 15.38 -16.39
N GLY A 250 -13.09 15.02 -17.54
CA GLY A 250 -11.68 14.65 -17.69
C GLY A 250 -10.95 15.65 -18.57
N ILE A 251 -9.68 15.88 -18.26
CA ILE A 251 -8.74 16.65 -19.07
C ILE A 251 -7.62 15.71 -19.49
N THR A 252 -7.38 15.54 -20.79
CA THR A 252 -6.25 14.78 -21.31
C THR A 252 -5.02 15.69 -21.36
N LEU A 253 -4.05 15.41 -20.50
CA LEU A 253 -2.77 16.13 -20.41
C LEU A 253 -1.80 15.70 -21.50
N PHE A 254 -1.79 14.40 -21.80
CA PHE A 254 -0.93 13.82 -22.84
C PHE A 254 -1.57 12.55 -23.43
N LYS A 255 -1.37 12.33 -24.72
CA LYS A 255 -1.66 11.07 -25.40
C LYS A 255 -0.59 10.75 -26.44
N GLY A 256 -0.24 9.48 -26.60
CA GLY A 256 0.81 9.07 -27.55
C GLY A 256 0.90 7.58 -27.77
N LYS A 257 1.58 7.17 -28.87
CA LYS A 257 1.89 5.76 -29.15
C LYS A 257 3.14 5.34 -28.39
N GLU A 258 3.10 4.15 -27.81
CA GLU A 258 4.27 3.52 -27.18
C GLU A 258 5.01 2.68 -28.20
N LYS A 259 6.33 2.82 -28.26
CA LYS A 259 7.18 2.08 -29.21
C LYS A 259 7.70 0.77 -28.63
N LYS A 260 7.72 0.60 -27.32
CA LYS A 260 8.29 -0.55 -26.60
C LYS A 260 7.52 -0.80 -25.32
N PRO A 261 7.45 -2.06 -24.84
CA PRO A 261 6.94 -2.34 -23.51
C PRO A 261 7.73 -1.56 -22.45
N ILE A 262 7.02 -0.77 -21.67
CA ILE A 262 7.61 0.09 -20.63
C ILE A 262 7.75 -0.67 -19.33
N PHE A 263 6.82 -1.60 -19.05
CA PHE A 263 6.78 -2.33 -17.77
C PHE A 263 7.52 -3.66 -17.85
N LYS A 264 8.10 -4.03 -16.72
CA LYS A 264 8.63 -5.36 -16.41
C LYS A 264 8.19 -5.75 -15.01
N ALA A 265 7.86 -7.01 -14.82
CA ALA A 265 7.50 -7.55 -13.52
C ALA A 265 8.55 -8.57 -13.07
N LEU A 266 8.88 -8.56 -11.78
CA LEU A 266 9.71 -9.55 -11.11
C LEU A 266 8.88 -10.21 -10.02
N VAL A 267 8.77 -11.55 -10.08
CA VAL A 267 8.10 -12.38 -9.07
C VAL A 267 9.06 -13.48 -8.66
N LEU A 268 9.34 -13.65 -7.38
CA LEU A 268 10.33 -14.62 -6.88
C LEU A 268 9.72 -16.00 -6.63
N LYS A 269 8.50 -16.03 -6.05
CA LYS A 269 7.78 -17.27 -5.71
C LYS A 269 6.39 -17.27 -6.36
N PRO A 270 6.32 -17.45 -7.69
CA PRO A 270 5.06 -17.32 -8.41
C PRO A 270 4.02 -18.35 -7.94
N ILE A 271 2.77 -17.91 -7.89
CA ILE A 271 1.61 -18.76 -7.65
C ILE A 271 0.75 -18.74 -8.91
N PHE A 272 0.41 -19.91 -9.40
CA PHE A 272 -0.39 -20.04 -10.60
C PHE A 272 -1.77 -19.38 -10.43
N GLY A 273 -2.14 -18.54 -11.38
CA GLY A 273 -3.44 -17.86 -11.45
C GLY A 273 -3.51 -16.51 -10.72
N ARG A 274 -2.40 -16.00 -10.19
CA ARG A 274 -2.35 -14.63 -9.63
C ARG A 274 -1.04 -13.90 -9.97
N ALA A 275 -1.11 -12.61 -10.09
CA ALA A 275 0.02 -11.75 -10.45
C ALA A 275 1.08 -11.65 -9.34
N CYS A 276 0.66 -11.56 -8.08
CA CYS A 276 1.59 -11.57 -6.94
C CYS A 276 1.97 -13.00 -6.57
N GLY A 277 3.23 -13.22 -6.27
CA GLY A 277 3.70 -14.48 -5.70
C GLY A 277 3.38 -14.60 -4.20
N LYS A 278 4.03 -15.56 -3.53
CA LYS A 278 3.86 -15.78 -2.09
C LYS A 278 4.89 -14.99 -1.30
N SER A 279 4.50 -13.81 -0.81
CA SER A 279 5.38 -12.94 -0.04
C SER A 279 5.70 -13.46 1.36
N ILE A 280 6.76 -12.91 1.95
CA ILE A 280 7.12 -13.17 3.35
C ILE A 280 6.02 -12.64 4.27
N VAL A 281 5.51 -11.43 3.98
CA VAL A 281 4.45 -10.78 4.76
C VAL A 281 3.16 -11.60 4.74
N GLU A 282 2.76 -12.12 3.57
CA GLU A 282 1.60 -13.01 3.47
C GLU A 282 1.75 -14.26 4.35
N SER A 283 2.97 -14.81 4.42
CA SER A 283 3.24 -15.99 5.23
C SER A 283 3.24 -15.70 6.73
N LEU A 284 3.54 -14.45 7.12
CA LEU A 284 3.56 -14.00 8.52
C LEU A 284 2.20 -13.49 9.01
N PHE A 285 1.22 -13.34 8.13
CA PHE A 285 -0.09 -12.79 8.47
C PHE A 285 -0.79 -13.57 9.58
N GLU A 286 -0.99 -14.87 9.39
CA GLU A 286 -1.66 -15.71 10.39
C GLU A 286 -0.89 -15.78 11.72
N PRO A 287 0.43 -16.03 11.74
CA PRO A 287 1.22 -15.94 12.97
C PRO A 287 1.07 -14.60 13.70
N GLN A 288 1.06 -13.47 12.97
CA GLN A 288 0.87 -12.15 13.56
C GLN A 288 -0.51 -11.99 14.22
N VAL A 289 -1.57 -12.48 13.57
CA VAL A 289 -2.94 -12.46 14.12
C VAL A 289 -3.01 -13.27 15.42
N TRP A 290 -2.45 -14.47 15.43
CA TRP A 290 -2.41 -15.32 16.61
C TRP A 290 -1.58 -14.71 17.76
N ASN A 291 -0.44 -14.10 17.43
CA ASN A 291 0.39 -13.41 18.40
C ASN A 291 -0.37 -12.25 19.08
N ASN A 292 -1.03 -11.41 18.30
CA ASN A 292 -1.86 -10.32 18.83
C ASN A 292 -3.02 -10.82 19.68
N TYR A 293 -3.69 -11.87 19.23
CA TYR A 293 -4.78 -12.48 19.99
C TYR A 293 -4.32 -13.03 21.35
N SER A 294 -3.14 -13.67 21.36
CA SER A 294 -2.53 -14.16 22.60
C SER A 294 -2.17 -13.02 23.54
N ALA A 295 -1.58 -11.94 23.02
CA ALA A 295 -1.23 -10.75 23.80
C ALA A 295 -2.47 -10.08 24.44
N ILE A 296 -3.57 -9.99 23.68
CA ILE A 296 -4.85 -9.46 24.20
C ILE A 296 -5.38 -10.35 25.34
N ARG A 297 -5.37 -11.67 25.16
CA ARG A 297 -5.82 -12.60 26.18
C ARG A 297 -4.97 -12.54 27.46
N ILE A 298 -3.66 -12.48 27.29
CA ILE A 298 -2.74 -12.31 28.44
C ILE A 298 -3.09 -11.02 29.22
N LYS A 299 -3.29 -9.91 28.50
CA LYS A 299 -3.72 -8.66 29.12
C LYS A 299 -5.05 -8.81 29.86
N GLU A 300 -6.06 -9.38 29.24
CA GLU A 300 -7.37 -9.61 29.87
C GLU A 300 -7.27 -10.47 31.12
N MET A 301 -6.43 -11.50 31.09
CA MET A 301 -6.16 -12.35 32.24
C MET A 301 -5.45 -11.59 33.35
N LEU A 302 -4.47 -10.74 33.02
CA LEU A 302 -3.76 -9.90 33.99
C LEU A 302 -4.70 -8.83 34.60
N ASP A 303 -5.55 -8.22 33.77
CA ASP A 303 -6.56 -7.26 34.22
C ASP A 303 -7.56 -7.94 35.18
N ALA A 304 -8.02 -9.17 34.84
CA ALA A 304 -8.88 -9.95 35.72
C ALA A 304 -8.17 -10.35 37.03
N ALA A 305 -6.89 -10.72 36.95
CA ALA A 305 -6.09 -11.06 38.15
C ALA A 305 -5.86 -9.84 39.05
N ALA A 306 -5.77 -8.63 38.45
CA ALA A 306 -5.63 -7.37 39.20
C ALA A 306 -6.93 -6.95 39.89
N LEU A 307 -8.08 -7.48 39.47
CA LEU A 307 -9.37 -7.21 40.11
C LEU A 307 -9.45 -7.95 41.44
N ASN A 308 -9.49 -7.21 42.53
CA ASN A 308 -9.78 -7.75 43.86
C ASN A 308 -11.29 -7.85 44.01
N LEU A 309 -11.86 -9.02 43.78
CA LEU A 309 -13.27 -9.30 44.06
C LEU A 309 -13.41 -9.83 45.48
N PHE A 310 -14.23 -9.16 46.25
CA PHE A 310 -14.58 -9.58 47.61
C PHE A 310 -16.04 -9.99 47.63
N TYR A 311 -16.34 -10.97 48.45
CA TYR A 311 -17.70 -11.33 48.77
C TYR A 311 -17.89 -11.17 50.27
N SER A 312 -19.08 -10.74 50.72
CA SER A 312 -19.41 -10.61 52.11
C SER A 312 -20.88 -10.98 52.34
N ASP A 313 -21.14 -11.63 53.45
CA ASP A 313 -22.48 -11.89 53.91
C ASP A 313 -23.04 -10.69 54.72
N ASP A 314 -22.28 -9.59 54.82
CA ASP A 314 -22.67 -8.39 55.54
C ASP A 314 -23.18 -7.32 54.54
N ASP A 315 -24.51 -7.04 54.63
CA ASP A 315 -25.19 -6.11 53.73
C ASP A 315 -24.64 -4.67 53.86
N ASP A 316 -24.16 -4.29 55.02
CA ASP A 316 -23.58 -2.96 55.28
C ASP A 316 -22.27 -2.76 54.51
N ILE A 317 -21.50 -3.83 54.30
CA ILE A 317 -20.23 -3.81 53.57
C ILE A 317 -20.45 -4.04 52.08
N ALA A 318 -21.40 -4.91 51.70
CA ALA A 318 -21.73 -5.21 50.32
C ALA A 318 -22.18 -3.96 49.53
N ASN A 319 -22.82 -3.01 50.23
CA ASN A 319 -23.29 -1.74 49.68
C ASN A 319 -22.20 -0.64 49.66
N GLN A 320 -21.05 -0.83 50.31
CA GLN A 320 -19.93 0.13 50.30
C GLN A 320 -19.04 -0.07 49.09
N LYS A 321 -18.68 1.03 48.39
CA LYS A 321 -17.68 0.98 47.31
C LYS A 321 -16.31 0.73 47.91
N LEU A 322 -15.85 -0.52 47.89
CA LEU A 322 -14.52 -0.91 48.38
C LEU A 322 -13.38 -0.42 47.47
N THR A 323 -13.67 0.23 46.36
CA THR A 323 -12.69 0.70 45.35
C THR A 323 -11.79 1.85 45.82
N ASN A 324 -12.15 2.57 46.88
CA ASN A 324 -11.40 3.73 47.36
C ASN A 324 -10.79 3.52 48.75
N LEU A 325 -10.58 2.30 49.18
CA LEU A 325 -9.96 2.02 50.46
C LEU A 325 -8.46 2.39 50.40
N LYS A 326 -8.02 3.24 51.37
CA LYS A 326 -6.60 3.55 51.56
C LYS A 326 -5.90 2.35 52.19
N THR A 327 -4.61 2.21 51.90
CA THR A 327 -3.75 1.20 52.54
C THR A 327 -3.89 1.33 54.08
N ASN A 328 -4.06 0.22 54.78
CA ASN A 328 -4.29 0.13 56.24
C ASN A 328 -5.68 0.57 56.71
N THR A 329 -6.70 0.58 55.87
CA THR A 329 -8.07 0.76 56.34
C THR A 329 -8.57 -0.51 57.03
N VAL A 330 -9.05 -0.37 58.26
CA VAL A 330 -9.64 -1.48 59.04
C VAL A 330 -11.15 -1.52 58.78
N LEU A 331 -11.61 -2.61 58.18
CA LEU A 331 -13.04 -2.85 57.98
C LEU A 331 -13.61 -3.57 59.21
N LYS A 332 -14.70 -3.05 59.73
CA LYS A 332 -15.43 -3.67 60.86
C LYS A 332 -16.62 -4.47 60.27
N LEU A 333 -16.63 -5.77 60.51
CA LEU A 333 -17.69 -6.70 60.13
C LEU A 333 -18.64 -6.90 61.33
N ASN A 334 -19.91 -7.13 61.07
CA ASN A 334 -20.88 -7.53 62.03
C ASN A 334 -20.57 -8.94 62.61
N GLN A 335 -20.95 -9.19 63.86
CA GLN A 335 -20.59 -10.42 64.54
C GLN A 335 -21.14 -11.66 63.78
N GLY A 336 -20.24 -12.59 63.42
CA GLY A 336 -20.55 -13.82 62.69
C GLY A 336 -20.58 -13.67 61.17
N LYS A 337 -20.28 -12.49 60.59
CA LYS A 337 -20.17 -12.25 59.17
C LYS A 337 -18.71 -12.39 58.69
N GLN A 338 -18.58 -12.78 57.44
CA GLN A 338 -17.26 -13.01 56.82
C GLN A 338 -17.07 -12.14 55.57
N LEU A 339 -15.83 -11.69 55.39
CA LEU A 339 -15.36 -11.08 54.15
C LEU A 339 -14.38 -12.06 53.51
N GLY A 340 -14.70 -12.58 52.34
CA GLY A 340 -13.81 -13.45 51.60
C GLY A 340 -13.31 -12.76 50.33
N LYS A 341 -12.12 -13.10 49.89
CA LYS A 341 -11.58 -12.72 48.60
C LYS A 341 -11.83 -13.85 47.60
N VAL A 342 -12.38 -13.51 46.46
CA VAL A 342 -12.44 -14.45 45.33
C VAL A 342 -11.07 -14.53 44.68
N ASP A 343 -10.53 -15.74 44.56
CA ASP A 343 -9.26 -15.95 43.85
C ASP A 343 -9.50 -15.82 42.36
N THR A 344 -9.10 -14.70 41.81
CA THR A 344 -9.16 -14.39 40.37
C THR A 344 -7.83 -14.68 39.66
N SER A 345 -6.83 -15.21 40.39
CA SER A 345 -5.51 -15.49 39.79
C SER A 345 -5.63 -16.57 38.71
N PRO A 346 -5.12 -16.34 37.52
CA PRO A 346 -5.07 -17.35 36.48
C PRO A 346 -4.14 -18.47 36.94
N ARG A 347 -4.65 -19.71 36.98
CA ARG A 347 -3.92 -20.87 37.54
C ARG A 347 -2.74 -21.30 36.70
N ASP A 348 -2.62 -20.86 35.45
CA ASP A 348 -1.50 -21.25 34.57
C ASP A 348 -1.24 -20.24 33.45
N ILE A 349 -0.48 -19.19 33.76
CA ILE A 349 0.02 -18.24 32.74
C ILE A 349 1.18 -18.86 31.94
N SER A 350 1.87 -19.86 32.53
CA SER A 350 3.08 -20.44 31.92
C SER A 350 2.80 -21.17 30.60
N SER A 351 1.59 -21.71 30.44
CA SER A 351 1.15 -22.38 29.20
C SER A 351 0.98 -21.40 28.03
N PHE A 352 0.79 -20.11 28.29
CA PHE A 352 0.61 -19.07 27.26
C PHE A 352 1.90 -18.29 26.94
N THR A 353 2.90 -18.35 27.82
CA THR A 353 4.19 -17.66 27.60
C THR A 353 5.19 -18.50 26.81
N ASN A 354 4.91 -19.79 26.58
CA ASN A 354 5.79 -20.73 25.88
C ASN A 354 5.40 -20.96 24.41
N HIS A 355 4.53 -20.16 23.85
CA HIS A 355 4.18 -20.11 22.43
C HIS A 355 4.71 -18.81 21.83
#